data_00e2c039f77d945a11908f9d0cc9352e
#
_entry.id   00e2c039f77d945a11908f9d0cc9352e
#
_cell.length_a   1.000
_cell.length_b   1.000
_cell.length_c   1.000
_cell.angle_alpha   90.00
_cell.angle_beta   90.00
_cell.angle_gamma   90.00
#
_symmetry.space_group_name_H-M   'P 1'
#
loop_
_entity.id
_entity.type
_entity.pdbx_description
1 polymer ?
#
loop_
_entity_poly.entity_id
_entity_poly.type
_entity_poly.pdbx_seq_one_letter_code
_entity_poly.pdbx_strand_id
1 'polypeptide(L)'
;MSRPGSVTGRGLLVSAAVSCCDPLRLREQVEIIDARADQLHLDVKDGFYVPTFGVGPDFMSAIRGLVSKPMDAHLMVQRPWDHLEAFAAAGATYLTPHADVIENVALVTIRRINELGCRAGVALNPARPLESIRTYLPYLDKVTVMLVDAGIAGQPVIPELHDKIRTLADWRQELGLDFLIEADGSMNADLYADLHRAGADLVVAGPPALWNKHDDLEQAWSIMADELAEATAGH
;
A
#
# COMPACT_ATOMS: atom_id res chain seq x y z
N MET A 1 -3.50 15.97 12.80
CA MET A 1 -2.33 15.95 11.90
C MET A 1 -2.78 16.46 10.55
N SER A 2 -2.08 17.40 9.91
CA SER A 2 -2.42 17.88 8.57
C SER A 2 -2.30 16.72 7.57
N ARG A 3 -3.30 16.57 6.68
CA ARG A 3 -3.23 15.63 5.54
C ARG A 3 -2.02 16.01 4.69
N PRO A 4 -1.30 15.05 4.08
CA PRO A 4 -0.28 15.40 3.11
C PRO A 4 -0.94 16.25 2.02
N GLY A 5 -0.39 17.43 1.74
CA GLY A 5 -0.91 18.30 0.69
C GLY A 5 -0.92 17.58 -0.65
N SER A 6 -1.85 17.97 -1.52
CA SER A 6 -2.05 17.46 -2.88
C SER A 6 -0.74 17.05 -3.55
N VAL A 7 -0.61 15.76 -3.91
CA VAL A 7 0.60 15.16 -4.49
C VAL A 7 0.67 15.42 -6.01
N THR A 8 -0.25 16.24 -6.56
CA THR A 8 -0.28 16.58 -7.99
C THR A 8 1.03 17.23 -8.43
N GLY A 9 1.76 16.54 -9.31
CA GLY A 9 3.02 17.05 -9.91
C GLY A 9 4.30 16.45 -9.32
N ARG A 10 4.23 15.44 -8.44
CA ARG A 10 5.37 14.61 -8.02
C ARG A 10 5.35 13.29 -8.79
N GLY A 11 6.54 12.70 -9.01
CA GLY A 11 6.64 11.32 -9.51
C GLY A 11 5.98 10.31 -8.55
N LEU A 12 5.91 9.05 -8.96
CA LEU A 12 5.39 7.96 -8.11
C LEU A 12 6.18 7.84 -6.80
N LEU A 13 5.46 7.81 -5.68
CA LEU A 13 6.02 7.52 -4.35
C LEU A 13 6.17 6.00 -4.18
N VAL A 14 7.08 5.58 -3.31
CA VAL A 14 7.38 4.16 -3.07
C VAL A 14 6.94 3.74 -1.67
N SER A 15 6.06 2.74 -1.63
CA SER A 15 5.64 1.99 -0.46
C SER A 15 6.38 0.65 -0.44
N ALA A 16 7.44 0.51 0.37
CA ALA A 16 8.30 -0.67 0.33
C ALA A 16 7.74 -1.83 1.17
N ALA A 17 7.60 -3.02 0.57
CA ALA A 17 7.06 -4.21 1.23
C ALA A 17 8.09 -4.85 2.19
N VAL A 18 8.15 -4.38 3.44
CA VAL A 18 9.14 -4.86 4.44
C VAL A 18 8.96 -6.31 4.86
N SER A 19 7.83 -6.92 4.55
CA SER A 19 7.63 -8.38 4.70
C SER A 19 8.55 -9.22 3.80
N CYS A 20 9.19 -8.59 2.81
CA CYS A 20 10.17 -9.22 1.91
C CYS A 20 11.61 -9.15 2.44
N CYS A 21 11.86 -8.46 3.55
CA CYS A 21 13.18 -8.41 4.18
C CYS A 21 13.62 -9.79 4.67
N ASP A 22 14.92 -10.05 4.61
CA ASP A 22 15.54 -11.19 5.25
C ASP A 22 15.42 -11.03 6.79
N PRO A 23 14.73 -11.93 7.51
CA PRO A 23 14.57 -11.84 8.95
C PRO A 23 15.91 -11.81 9.72
N LEU A 24 16.96 -12.41 9.17
CA LEU A 24 18.30 -12.43 9.77
C LEU A 24 19.06 -11.10 9.57
N ARG A 25 18.61 -10.27 8.62
CA ARG A 25 19.19 -8.95 8.31
C ARG A 25 18.17 -7.82 8.45
N LEU A 26 17.08 -8.06 9.18
CA LEU A 26 15.92 -7.17 9.22
C LEU A 26 16.28 -5.73 9.58
N ARG A 27 17.08 -5.51 10.64
CA ARG A 27 17.51 -4.16 11.08
C ARG A 27 18.18 -3.40 9.93
N GLU A 28 19.21 -3.99 9.35
CA GLU A 28 20.00 -3.38 8.27
C GLU A 28 19.11 -3.00 7.07
N GLN A 29 18.26 -3.93 6.63
CA GLN A 29 17.39 -3.70 5.48
C GLN A 29 16.29 -2.67 5.76
N VAL A 30 15.72 -2.66 6.97
CA VAL A 30 14.73 -1.65 7.37
C VAL A 30 15.35 -0.26 7.43
N GLU A 31 16.57 -0.11 7.91
CA GLU A 31 17.29 1.18 7.94
C GLU A 31 17.55 1.72 6.52
N ILE A 32 17.91 0.84 5.56
CA ILE A 32 18.05 1.20 4.14
C ILE A 32 16.70 1.65 3.56
N ILE A 33 15.64 0.90 3.84
CA ILE A 33 14.28 1.22 3.35
C ILE A 33 13.80 2.55 3.92
N ASP A 34 13.94 2.77 5.23
CA ASP A 34 13.49 4.01 5.88
C ASP A 34 14.19 5.26 5.34
N ALA A 35 15.45 5.12 4.94
CA ALA A 35 16.19 6.23 4.35
C ALA A 35 15.71 6.62 2.94
N ARG A 36 15.03 5.72 2.21
CA ARG A 36 14.75 5.85 0.78
C ARG A 36 13.27 5.80 0.40
N ALA A 37 12.47 4.99 1.10
CA ALA A 37 11.04 4.85 0.84
C ALA A 37 10.24 6.06 1.35
N ASP A 38 9.04 6.25 0.80
CA ASP A 38 8.07 7.23 1.29
C ASP A 38 7.15 6.62 2.36
N GLN A 39 6.93 5.31 2.31
CA GLN A 39 6.12 4.51 3.22
C GLN A 39 6.67 3.09 3.35
N LEU A 40 6.44 2.44 4.48
CA LEU A 40 6.69 1.02 4.67
C LEU A 40 5.35 0.27 4.60
N HIS A 41 5.30 -0.79 3.80
CA HIS A 41 4.13 -1.62 3.59
C HIS A 41 4.30 -2.97 4.29
N LEU A 42 3.32 -3.35 5.12
CA LEU A 42 3.32 -4.60 5.86
C LEU A 42 2.15 -5.48 5.43
N ASP A 43 2.46 -6.58 4.77
CA ASP A 43 1.49 -7.61 4.37
C ASP A 43 1.07 -8.46 5.57
N VAL A 44 -0.09 -8.17 6.13
CA VAL A 44 -0.70 -8.93 7.23
C VAL A 44 -1.64 -9.97 6.65
N LYS A 45 -1.35 -11.25 6.86
CA LYS A 45 -2.09 -12.38 6.26
C LYS A 45 -2.39 -13.42 7.34
N ASP A 46 -3.64 -13.91 7.38
CA ASP A 46 -4.12 -14.82 8.43
C ASP A 46 -4.25 -16.30 8.01
N GLY A 47 -3.97 -16.60 6.74
CA GLY A 47 -4.15 -17.95 6.18
C GLY A 47 -5.60 -18.35 5.92
N PHE A 48 -6.58 -17.44 6.16
CA PHE A 48 -8.01 -17.65 5.92
C PHE A 48 -8.53 -16.77 4.80
N TYR A 49 -8.28 -15.46 4.88
CA TYR A 49 -8.66 -14.53 3.82
C TYR A 49 -7.84 -14.78 2.55
N VAL A 50 -6.56 -15.03 2.72
CA VAL A 50 -5.64 -15.50 1.67
C VAL A 50 -4.90 -16.75 2.14
N PRO A 51 -4.50 -17.69 1.23
CA PRO A 51 -3.94 -18.99 1.62
C PRO A 51 -2.45 -18.92 2.03
N THR A 52 -2.01 -17.77 2.53
CA THR A 52 -0.62 -17.51 2.95
C THR A 52 -0.60 -16.81 4.30
N PHE A 53 0.54 -16.84 5.00
CA PHE A 53 0.76 -16.12 6.25
C PHE A 53 1.64 -14.90 6.02
N GLY A 54 1.34 -13.82 6.73
CA GLY A 54 2.12 -12.59 6.69
C GLY A 54 2.72 -12.23 8.04
N VAL A 55 3.05 -10.94 8.22
CA VAL A 55 3.60 -10.42 9.46
C VAL A 55 2.50 -10.04 10.45
N GLY A 56 2.83 -10.12 11.75
CA GLY A 56 1.94 -9.72 12.83
C GLY A 56 2.31 -8.37 13.47
N PRO A 57 1.53 -7.90 14.47
CA PRO A 57 1.82 -6.65 15.17
C PRO A 57 3.16 -6.66 15.90
N ASP A 58 3.65 -7.82 16.35
CA ASP A 58 4.97 -7.93 16.98
C ASP A 58 6.11 -7.59 16.02
N PHE A 59 5.99 -7.96 14.74
CA PHE A 59 6.95 -7.57 13.70
C PHE A 59 6.96 -6.05 13.52
N MET A 60 5.79 -5.42 13.40
CA MET A 60 5.66 -3.97 13.27
C MET A 60 6.26 -3.26 14.50
N SER A 61 5.96 -3.73 15.71
CA SER A 61 6.52 -3.20 16.96
C SER A 61 8.04 -3.30 17.00
N ALA A 62 8.62 -4.42 16.53
CA ALA A 62 10.06 -4.64 16.54
C ALA A 62 10.82 -3.64 15.65
N ILE A 63 10.23 -3.23 14.52
CA ILE A 63 10.86 -2.26 13.60
C ILE A 63 10.48 -0.81 13.91
N ARG A 64 9.45 -0.54 14.74
CA ARG A 64 8.93 0.81 14.98
C ARG A 64 9.99 1.82 15.41
N GLY A 65 10.93 1.39 16.25
CA GLY A 65 12.03 2.24 16.74
C GLY A 65 13.11 2.58 15.70
N LEU A 66 13.10 1.90 14.55
CA LEU A 66 14.05 2.10 13.44
C LEU A 66 13.44 2.97 12.31
N VAL A 67 12.10 3.20 12.35
CA VAL A 67 11.36 3.75 11.22
C VAL A 67 10.87 5.16 11.53
N SER A 68 11.19 6.10 10.65
CA SER A 68 10.69 7.49 10.68
C SER A 68 9.49 7.70 9.74
N LYS A 69 9.36 6.86 8.73
CA LYS A 69 8.32 6.93 7.69
C LYS A 69 6.98 6.38 8.16
N PRO A 70 5.87 6.73 7.48
CA PRO A 70 4.59 6.09 7.70
C PRO A 70 4.67 4.57 7.52
N MET A 71 4.00 3.82 8.41
CA MET A 71 3.84 2.38 8.28
C MET A 71 2.38 2.06 7.96
N ASP A 72 2.15 1.27 6.93
CA ASP A 72 0.85 0.78 6.51
C ASP A 72 0.68 -0.69 6.86
N ALA A 73 -0.34 -1.03 7.63
CA ALA A 73 -0.76 -2.41 7.84
C ALA A 73 -1.83 -2.78 6.81
N HIS A 74 -1.44 -3.46 5.74
CA HIS A 74 -2.33 -4.00 4.73
C HIS A 74 -2.96 -5.30 5.23
N LEU A 75 -4.22 -5.22 5.67
CA LEU A 75 -4.90 -6.28 6.41
C LEU A 75 -5.64 -7.24 5.47
N MET A 76 -4.92 -8.22 4.93
CA MET A 76 -5.45 -9.38 4.19
C MET A 76 -5.91 -10.45 5.19
N VAL A 77 -6.90 -10.10 5.99
CA VAL A 77 -7.42 -10.94 7.09
C VAL A 77 -8.94 -11.00 7.07
N GLN A 78 -9.50 -12.15 7.44
CA GLN A 78 -10.95 -12.36 7.43
C GLN A 78 -11.70 -11.46 8.43
N ARG A 79 -11.06 -11.14 9.56
CA ARG A 79 -11.65 -10.37 10.65
C ARG A 79 -10.77 -9.17 11.04
N PRO A 80 -10.70 -8.11 10.22
CA PRO A 80 -9.80 -6.98 10.47
C PRO A 80 -10.06 -6.28 11.82
N TRP A 81 -11.31 -6.29 12.33
CA TRP A 81 -11.66 -5.70 13.61
C TRP A 81 -10.87 -6.26 14.80
N ASP A 82 -10.56 -7.56 14.77
CA ASP A 82 -9.83 -8.21 15.85
C ASP A 82 -8.35 -7.75 15.91
N HIS A 83 -7.87 -7.03 14.91
CA HIS A 83 -6.48 -6.66 14.74
C HIS A 83 -6.22 -5.14 14.78
N LEU A 84 -7.24 -4.28 14.60
CA LEU A 84 -7.06 -2.82 14.48
C LEU A 84 -6.30 -2.23 15.66
N GLU A 85 -6.68 -2.58 16.90
CA GLU A 85 -6.04 -2.05 18.12
C GLU A 85 -4.58 -2.49 18.25
N ALA A 86 -4.29 -3.76 17.93
CA ALA A 86 -2.95 -4.30 18.05
C ALA A 86 -1.99 -3.63 17.06
N PHE A 87 -2.40 -3.42 15.81
CA PHE A 87 -1.56 -2.73 14.81
C PHE A 87 -1.45 -1.23 15.08
N ALA A 88 -2.50 -0.58 15.56
CA ALA A 88 -2.42 0.82 16.00
C ALA A 88 -1.41 0.99 17.15
N ALA A 89 -1.47 0.12 18.17
CA ALA A 89 -0.52 0.13 19.28
C ALA A 89 0.92 -0.20 18.83
N ALA A 90 1.09 -1.03 17.78
CA ALA A 90 2.37 -1.34 17.18
C ALA A 90 2.95 -0.18 16.34
N GLY A 91 2.19 0.90 16.13
CA GLY A 91 2.64 2.13 15.47
C GLY A 91 2.25 2.25 14.01
N ALA A 92 1.20 1.56 13.56
CA ALA A 92 0.64 1.77 12.23
C ALA A 92 0.21 3.23 12.03
N THR A 93 0.57 3.80 10.88
CA THR A 93 0.05 5.09 10.41
C THR A 93 -1.23 4.89 9.63
N TYR A 94 -1.25 3.87 8.77
CA TYR A 94 -2.42 3.45 8.02
C TYR A 94 -2.86 2.05 8.48
N LEU A 95 -4.18 1.85 8.54
CA LEU A 95 -4.80 0.55 8.66
C LEU A 95 -5.67 0.35 7.41
N THR A 96 -5.29 -0.62 6.58
CA THR A 96 -5.84 -0.83 5.24
C THR A 96 -6.50 -2.21 5.12
N PRO A 97 -7.72 -2.41 5.66
CA PRO A 97 -8.50 -3.63 5.45
C PRO A 97 -9.02 -3.72 4.01
N HIS A 98 -9.34 -4.93 3.55
CA HIS A 98 -10.01 -5.13 2.27
C HIS A 98 -11.48 -4.71 2.33
N ALA A 99 -11.98 -4.13 1.24
CA ALA A 99 -13.35 -3.60 1.14
C ALA A 99 -14.42 -4.68 1.36
N ASP A 100 -14.17 -5.90 0.90
CA ASP A 100 -15.11 -7.03 0.98
C ASP A 100 -15.32 -7.55 2.40
N VAL A 101 -14.31 -7.48 3.28
CA VAL A 101 -14.45 -7.93 4.67
C VAL A 101 -15.04 -6.87 5.61
N ILE A 102 -15.14 -5.62 5.16
CA ILE A 102 -15.76 -4.54 5.92
C ILE A 102 -17.05 -4.00 5.30
N GLU A 103 -17.52 -4.58 4.20
CA GLU A 103 -18.62 -4.05 3.38
C GLU A 103 -19.84 -3.60 4.18
N ASN A 104 -20.30 -4.41 5.14
CA ASN A 104 -21.48 -4.13 5.95
C ASN A 104 -21.21 -3.15 7.13
N VAL A 105 -19.95 -2.87 7.42
CA VAL A 105 -19.52 -2.08 8.58
C VAL A 105 -18.45 -1.02 8.23
N ALA A 106 -18.33 -0.66 6.96
CA ALA A 106 -17.24 0.19 6.46
C ALA A 106 -17.13 1.52 7.22
N LEU A 107 -18.23 2.27 7.37
CA LEU A 107 -18.21 3.57 8.06
C LEU A 107 -17.86 3.44 9.56
N VAL A 108 -18.27 2.35 10.22
CA VAL A 108 -17.92 2.11 11.62
C VAL A 108 -16.46 1.69 11.73
N THR A 109 -15.96 0.89 10.79
CA THR A 109 -14.54 0.50 10.71
C THR A 109 -13.64 1.73 10.51
N ILE A 110 -13.96 2.59 9.55
CA ILE A 110 -13.23 3.84 9.28
C ILE A 110 -13.20 4.73 10.53
N ARG A 111 -14.34 4.90 11.18
CA ARG A 111 -14.41 5.66 12.43
C ARG A 111 -13.50 5.07 13.51
N ARG A 112 -13.54 3.74 13.68
CA ARG A 112 -12.69 3.05 14.67
C ARG A 112 -11.20 3.23 14.38
N ILE A 113 -10.78 3.14 13.13
CA ILE A 113 -9.41 3.42 12.71
C ILE A 113 -8.98 4.84 13.10
N ASN A 114 -9.83 5.82 12.83
CA ASN A 114 -9.56 7.22 13.18
C ASN A 114 -9.53 7.46 14.71
N GLU A 115 -10.39 6.80 15.48
CA GLU A 115 -10.38 6.85 16.96
C GLU A 115 -9.07 6.28 17.55
N LEU A 116 -8.46 5.31 16.87
CA LEU A 116 -7.17 4.75 17.26
C LEU A 116 -5.98 5.66 16.88
N GLY A 117 -6.23 6.81 16.24
CA GLY A 117 -5.21 7.75 15.81
C GLY A 117 -4.53 7.37 14.49
N CYS A 118 -5.02 6.35 13.81
CA CYS A 118 -4.55 5.92 12.50
C CYS A 118 -5.33 6.58 11.36
N ARG A 119 -4.80 6.52 10.15
CA ARG A 119 -5.46 6.91 8.91
C ARG A 119 -6.18 5.72 8.29
N ALA A 120 -7.36 5.94 7.73
CA ALA A 120 -8.16 4.88 7.15
C ALA A 120 -7.78 4.64 5.69
N GLY A 121 -7.18 3.48 5.41
CA GLY A 121 -7.05 2.93 4.07
C GLY A 121 -8.14 1.90 3.76
N VAL A 122 -8.31 1.58 2.48
CA VAL A 122 -9.08 0.41 2.02
C VAL A 122 -8.39 -0.23 0.83
N ALA A 123 -8.32 -1.57 0.79
CA ALA A 123 -7.81 -2.31 -0.35
C ALA A 123 -8.95 -2.93 -1.17
N LEU A 124 -8.80 -2.90 -2.49
CA LEU A 124 -9.77 -3.43 -3.46
C LEU A 124 -9.15 -4.58 -4.26
N ASN A 125 -9.69 -5.78 -4.09
CA ASN A 125 -9.36 -6.91 -4.94
C ASN A 125 -9.76 -6.67 -6.41
N PRO A 126 -9.14 -7.35 -7.38
CA PRO A 126 -9.43 -7.22 -8.80
C PRO A 126 -10.90 -7.35 -9.15
N ALA A 127 -11.60 -8.33 -8.57
CA ALA A 127 -13.00 -8.60 -8.83
C ALA A 127 -13.99 -7.61 -8.19
N ARG A 128 -13.53 -6.74 -7.27
CA ARG A 128 -14.42 -5.77 -6.59
C ARG A 128 -14.66 -4.53 -7.46
N PRO A 129 -15.93 -4.15 -7.70
CA PRO A 129 -16.24 -2.91 -8.40
C PRO A 129 -15.95 -1.69 -7.53
N LEU A 130 -15.49 -0.60 -8.15
CA LEU A 130 -15.18 0.67 -7.46
C LEU A 130 -16.41 1.27 -6.77
N GLU A 131 -17.59 1.08 -7.34
CA GLU A 131 -18.85 1.58 -6.79
C GLU A 131 -19.11 1.10 -5.37
N SER A 132 -18.57 -0.07 -5.00
CA SER A 132 -18.71 -0.63 -3.65
C SER A 132 -18.14 0.28 -2.56
N ILE A 133 -17.14 1.12 -2.87
CA ILE A 133 -16.50 2.04 -1.91
C ILE A 133 -16.99 3.49 -2.05
N ARG A 134 -17.74 3.84 -3.12
CA ARG A 134 -18.09 5.23 -3.45
C ARG A 134 -18.77 5.96 -2.30
N THR A 135 -19.63 5.29 -1.55
CA THR A 135 -20.39 5.89 -0.43
C THR A 135 -19.48 6.36 0.72
N TYR A 136 -18.38 5.65 0.98
CA TYR A 136 -17.47 5.97 2.08
C TYR A 136 -16.10 6.51 1.63
N LEU A 137 -15.90 6.67 0.32
CA LEU A 137 -14.68 7.24 -0.27
C LEU A 137 -14.29 8.61 0.36
N PRO A 138 -15.23 9.53 0.69
CA PRO A 138 -14.89 10.81 1.32
C PRO A 138 -14.26 10.71 2.72
N TYR A 139 -14.32 9.55 3.33
CA TYR A 139 -13.80 9.31 4.68
C TYR A 139 -12.47 8.54 4.68
N LEU A 140 -11.95 8.19 3.49
CA LEU A 140 -10.69 7.47 3.34
C LEU A 140 -9.51 8.43 3.17
N ASP A 141 -8.36 8.03 3.69
CA ASP A 141 -7.07 8.67 3.46
C ASP A 141 -6.27 7.97 2.35
N LYS A 142 -6.60 6.70 2.04
CA LYS A 142 -5.91 5.91 1.00
C LYS A 142 -6.83 4.85 0.41
N VAL A 143 -6.68 4.59 -0.89
CA VAL A 143 -7.27 3.45 -1.59
C VAL A 143 -6.14 2.66 -2.27
N THR A 144 -5.99 1.40 -1.89
CA THR A 144 -5.04 0.47 -2.51
C THR A 144 -5.76 -0.39 -3.55
N VAL A 145 -5.37 -0.28 -4.81
CA VAL A 145 -5.90 -1.09 -5.91
C VAL A 145 -4.98 -2.28 -6.12
N MET A 146 -5.49 -3.49 -5.86
CA MET A 146 -4.77 -4.73 -6.15
C MET A 146 -4.73 -4.97 -7.64
N LEU A 147 -3.54 -5.13 -8.23
CA LEU A 147 -3.34 -5.44 -9.65
C LEU A 147 -3.32 -6.95 -9.93
N VAL A 148 -3.36 -7.75 -8.88
CA VAL A 148 -3.41 -9.22 -8.85
C VAL A 148 -4.31 -9.66 -7.70
N ASP A 149 -4.69 -10.93 -7.62
CA ASP A 149 -5.37 -11.45 -6.44
C ASP A 149 -4.46 -11.32 -5.20
N ALA A 150 -5.03 -10.83 -4.11
CA ALA A 150 -4.28 -10.53 -2.89
C ALA A 150 -3.58 -11.77 -2.30
N GLY A 151 -2.43 -11.55 -1.68
CA GLY A 151 -1.72 -12.53 -0.87
C GLY A 151 -0.91 -13.59 -1.61
N ILE A 152 -0.96 -13.65 -2.94
CA ILE A 152 -0.24 -14.62 -3.77
C ILE A 152 0.73 -13.88 -4.67
N ALA A 153 2.02 -14.04 -4.44
CA ALA A 153 3.06 -13.40 -5.25
C ALA A 153 3.24 -14.06 -6.63
N GLY A 154 3.81 -13.32 -7.59
CA GLY A 154 4.23 -13.83 -8.89
C GLY A 154 3.12 -14.01 -9.92
N GLN A 155 1.92 -13.50 -9.65
CA GLN A 155 0.83 -13.51 -10.63
C GLN A 155 1.07 -12.46 -11.73
N PRO A 156 0.59 -12.69 -12.97
CA PRO A 156 0.58 -11.66 -13.99
C PRO A 156 -0.40 -10.54 -13.60
N VAL A 157 -0.01 -9.30 -13.85
CA VAL A 157 -0.86 -8.12 -13.64
C VAL A 157 -2.05 -8.17 -14.61
N ILE A 158 -3.20 -7.74 -14.13
CA ILE A 158 -4.43 -7.60 -14.91
C ILE A 158 -4.48 -6.16 -15.47
N PRO A 159 -4.22 -5.95 -16.79
CA PRO A 159 -4.05 -4.60 -17.34
C PRO A 159 -5.27 -3.69 -17.20
N GLU A 160 -6.49 -4.28 -17.21
CA GLU A 160 -7.75 -3.57 -17.07
C GLU A 160 -7.90 -2.84 -15.72
N LEU A 161 -7.08 -3.20 -14.73
CA LEU A 161 -7.12 -2.57 -13.41
C LEU A 161 -6.51 -1.16 -13.40
N HIS A 162 -5.73 -0.78 -14.42
CA HIS A 162 -5.31 0.60 -14.63
C HIS A 162 -6.52 1.53 -14.82
N ASP A 163 -7.61 1.05 -15.41
CA ASP A 163 -8.85 1.83 -15.56
C ASP A 163 -9.54 2.10 -14.22
N LYS A 164 -9.40 1.20 -13.23
CA LYS A 164 -9.86 1.48 -11.87
C LYS A 164 -9.09 2.64 -11.23
N ILE A 165 -7.78 2.66 -11.41
CA ILE A 165 -6.93 3.75 -10.90
C ILE A 165 -7.33 5.08 -11.54
N ARG A 166 -7.51 5.10 -12.86
CA ARG A 166 -7.96 6.30 -13.60
C ARG A 166 -9.33 6.78 -13.10
N THR A 167 -10.28 5.87 -12.95
CA THR A 167 -11.61 6.20 -12.43
C THR A 167 -11.56 6.76 -11.00
N LEU A 168 -10.70 6.22 -10.14
CA LEU A 168 -10.48 6.77 -8.79
C LEU A 168 -9.88 8.17 -8.82
N ALA A 169 -8.92 8.42 -9.72
CA ALA A 169 -8.31 9.74 -9.91
C ALA A 169 -9.37 10.76 -10.40
N ASP A 170 -10.22 10.37 -11.34
CA ASP A 170 -11.34 11.19 -11.82
C ASP A 170 -12.33 11.50 -10.68
N TRP A 171 -12.74 10.51 -9.91
CA TRP A 171 -13.62 10.72 -8.75
C TRP A 171 -12.99 11.60 -7.68
N ARG A 172 -11.69 11.44 -7.41
CA ARG A 172 -10.96 12.30 -6.48
C ARG A 172 -11.03 13.76 -6.91
N GLN A 173 -10.82 14.02 -8.21
CA GLN A 173 -10.89 15.36 -8.78
C GLN A 173 -12.33 15.92 -8.78
N GLU A 174 -13.31 15.16 -9.29
CA GLU A 174 -14.70 15.55 -9.39
C GLU A 174 -15.32 15.89 -8.03
N LEU A 175 -15.00 15.12 -7.00
CA LEU A 175 -15.55 15.25 -5.65
C LEU A 175 -14.71 16.17 -4.75
N GLY A 176 -13.58 16.68 -5.22
CA GLY A 176 -12.66 17.51 -4.43
C GLY A 176 -12.11 16.79 -3.21
N LEU A 177 -11.81 15.48 -3.35
CA LEU A 177 -11.29 14.63 -2.27
C LEU A 177 -9.76 14.62 -2.27
N ASP A 178 -9.18 14.27 -1.11
CA ASP A 178 -7.73 14.22 -0.89
C ASP A 178 -7.36 12.89 -0.22
N PHE A 179 -7.37 11.81 -1.00
CA PHE A 179 -6.89 10.48 -0.62
C PHE A 179 -5.79 10.02 -1.57
N LEU A 180 -4.89 9.19 -1.05
CA LEU A 180 -3.83 8.58 -1.87
C LEU A 180 -4.37 7.38 -2.66
N ILE A 181 -3.91 7.23 -3.91
CA ILE A 181 -4.18 6.07 -4.75
C ILE A 181 -2.90 5.24 -4.82
N GLU A 182 -2.94 4.05 -4.23
CA GLU A 182 -1.83 3.11 -4.18
C GLU A 182 -2.10 1.93 -5.10
N ALA A 183 -1.10 1.51 -5.89
CA ALA A 183 -1.15 0.31 -6.70
C ALA A 183 -0.30 -0.79 -6.06
N ASP A 184 -0.88 -1.99 -5.89
CA ASP A 184 -0.21 -3.14 -5.26
C ASP A 184 -0.38 -4.41 -6.08
N GLY A 185 0.69 -5.18 -6.20
CA GLY A 185 0.74 -6.49 -6.82
C GLY A 185 1.64 -6.56 -8.06
N SER A 186 2.62 -7.46 -8.02
CA SER A 186 3.57 -7.78 -9.09
C SER A 186 4.24 -6.57 -9.76
N MET A 187 4.43 -5.50 -8.98
CA MET A 187 4.99 -4.22 -9.44
C MET A 187 6.36 -4.42 -10.10
N ASN A 188 6.57 -3.77 -11.26
CA ASN A 188 7.83 -3.78 -12.01
C ASN A 188 7.94 -2.53 -12.91
N ALA A 189 9.09 -2.34 -13.57
CA ALA A 189 9.39 -1.15 -14.37
C ALA A 189 8.40 -0.90 -15.53
N ASP A 190 7.86 -1.95 -16.14
CA ASP A 190 6.94 -1.83 -17.28
C ASP A 190 5.60 -1.16 -16.90
N LEU A 191 5.27 -1.13 -15.61
CA LEU A 191 4.00 -0.62 -15.10
C LEU A 191 4.06 0.85 -14.69
N TYR A 192 5.23 1.37 -14.32
CA TYR A 192 5.35 2.68 -13.67
C TYR A 192 4.76 3.83 -14.50
N ALA A 193 5.08 3.88 -15.80
CA ALA A 193 4.59 4.93 -16.68
C ALA A 193 3.06 4.90 -16.83
N ASP A 194 2.47 3.72 -16.96
CA ASP A 194 1.02 3.56 -17.12
C ASP A 194 0.27 3.88 -15.82
N LEU A 195 0.79 3.47 -14.68
CA LEU A 195 0.22 3.76 -13.37
C LEU A 195 0.30 5.26 -13.04
N HIS A 196 1.44 5.89 -13.36
CA HIS A 196 1.59 7.34 -13.19
C HIS A 196 0.57 8.10 -14.04
N ARG A 197 0.45 7.76 -15.34
CA ARG A 197 -0.56 8.36 -16.23
C ARG A 197 -2.00 8.07 -15.80
N ALA A 198 -2.25 6.93 -15.17
CA ALA A 198 -3.57 6.61 -14.62
C ALA A 198 -3.90 7.40 -13.35
N GLY A 199 -2.93 8.07 -12.72
CA GLY A 199 -3.12 8.89 -11.52
C GLY A 199 -2.86 8.19 -10.21
N ALA A 200 -2.07 7.08 -10.21
CA ALA A 200 -1.53 6.51 -8.98
C ALA A 200 -0.55 7.49 -8.31
N ASP A 201 -0.57 7.56 -6.98
CA ASP A 201 0.35 8.35 -6.17
C ASP A 201 1.47 7.47 -5.60
N LEU A 202 1.17 6.21 -5.22
CA LEU A 202 2.12 5.25 -4.65
C LEU A 202 2.11 3.94 -5.42
N VAL A 203 3.26 3.27 -5.40
CA VAL A 203 3.40 1.87 -5.84
C VAL A 203 4.00 1.03 -4.72
N VAL A 204 3.46 -0.17 -4.50
CA VAL A 204 4.02 -1.12 -3.53
C VAL A 204 5.18 -1.86 -4.17
N ALA A 205 6.40 -1.55 -3.71
CA ALA A 205 7.60 -2.21 -4.18
C ALA A 205 7.80 -3.55 -3.44
N GLY A 206 7.42 -4.64 -4.10
CA GLY A 206 7.65 -6.02 -3.71
C GLY A 206 8.85 -6.63 -4.44
N PRO A 207 8.97 -7.99 -4.47
CA PRO A 207 10.15 -8.66 -5.03
C PRO A 207 10.49 -8.27 -6.47
N PRO A 208 9.57 -8.20 -7.45
CA PRO A 208 9.94 -7.85 -8.82
C PRO A 208 10.42 -6.41 -8.97
N ALA A 209 9.89 -5.50 -8.15
CA ALA A 209 10.24 -4.08 -8.21
C ALA A 209 11.58 -3.78 -7.53
N LEU A 210 11.90 -4.47 -6.41
CA LEU A 210 13.04 -4.12 -5.57
C LEU A 210 13.93 -5.33 -5.28
N TRP A 211 13.48 -6.31 -4.49
CA TRP A 211 14.36 -7.35 -3.92
C TRP A 211 14.99 -8.29 -4.97
N ASN A 212 14.37 -8.46 -6.13
CA ASN A 212 14.91 -9.29 -7.22
C ASN A 212 15.82 -8.51 -8.19
N LYS A 213 16.03 -7.21 -7.97
CA LYS A 213 16.87 -6.39 -8.85
C LYS A 213 18.37 -6.64 -8.63
N HIS A 214 18.78 -6.83 -7.38
CA HIS A 214 20.16 -7.07 -7.00
C HIS A 214 20.24 -7.72 -5.61
N ASP A 215 21.30 -8.49 -5.31
CA ASP A 215 21.53 -9.09 -3.98
C ASP A 215 21.82 -8.04 -2.89
N ASP A 216 22.44 -6.93 -3.28
CA ASP A 216 22.64 -5.76 -2.43
C ASP A 216 21.43 -4.83 -2.55
N LEU A 217 20.75 -4.58 -1.43
CA LEU A 217 19.52 -3.81 -1.39
C LEU A 217 19.72 -2.32 -1.76
N GLU A 218 20.88 -1.75 -1.46
CA GLU A 218 21.22 -0.37 -1.86
C GLU A 218 21.31 -0.23 -3.37
N GLN A 219 21.94 -1.23 -4.04
CA GLN A 219 22.04 -1.29 -5.50
C GLN A 219 20.68 -1.59 -6.12
N ALA A 220 19.91 -2.52 -5.55
CA ALA A 220 18.55 -2.82 -5.98
C ALA A 220 17.68 -1.55 -5.97
N TRP A 221 17.80 -0.76 -4.89
CA TRP A 221 17.09 0.51 -4.76
C TRP A 221 17.50 1.53 -5.83
N SER A 222 18.79 1.66 -6.10
CA SER A 222 19.29 2.59 -7.12
C SER A 222 18.75 2.25 -8.51
N ILE A 223 18.73 0.96 -8.87
CA ILE A 223 18.15 0.49 -10.15
C ILE A 223 16.66 0.85 -10.22
N MET A 224 15.88 0.54 -9.18
CA MET A 224 14.45 0.86 -9.14
C MET A 224 14.19 2.36 -9.22
N ALA A 225 15.00 3.19 -8.54
CA ALA A 225 14.85 4.64 -8.55
C ALA A 225 15.11 5.24 -9.94
N ASP A 226 16.09 4.72 -10.66
CA ASP A 226 16.38 5.13 -12.05
C ASP A 226 15.21 4.75 -12.97
N GLU A 227 14.68 3.54 -12.87
CA GLU A 227 13.50 3.08 -13.63
C GLU A 227 12.26 3.97 -13.36
N LEU A 228 12.02 4.32 -12.09
CA LEU A 228 10.91 5.21 -11.71
C LEU A 228 11.11 6.62 -12.28
N ALA A 229 12.33 7.15 -12.20
CA ALA A 229 12.65 8.47 -12.72
C ALA A 229 12.45 8.52 -14.25
N GLU A 230 12.91 7.51 -14.98
CA GLU A 230 12.72 7.40 -16.44
C GLU A 230 11.24 7.32 -16.80
N ALA A 231 10.47 6.49 -16.09
CA ALA A 231 9.04 6.29 -16.35
C ALA A 231 8.19 7.54 -16.10
N THR A 232 8.63 8.42 -15.20
CA THR A 232 7.89 9.64 -14.81
C THR A 232 8.48 10.93 -15.44
N ALA A 233 9.63 10.85 -16.12
CA ALA A 233 10.28 11.96 -16.81
C ALA A 233 9.51 12.29 -18.11
N GLY A 234 8.65 13.27 -18.09
CA GLY A 234 8.02 13.79 -19.32
C GLY A 234 6.50 13.77 -19.35
N HIS A 235 5.89 13.67 -18.22
CA HIS A 235 4.43 13.76 -18.08
C HIS A 235 4.02 14.87 -17.12
#